data_583fc875be15bcc5348f9a113f5a9634
#
_entry.id   583fc875be15bcc5348f9a113f5a9634
#
_cell.length_a   1.000
_cell.length_b   1.000
_cell.length_c   1.000
_cell.angle_alpha   90.00
_cell.angle_beta   90.00
_cell.angle_gamma   90.00
#
_symmetry.space_group_name_H-M   'P 1'
#
loop_
_entity.id
_entity.type
_entity.pdbx_description
1 polymer ?
#
loop_
_entity_poly.entity_id
_entity_poly.type
_entity_poly.pdbx_seq_one_letter_code
_entity_poly.pdbx_strand_id
1 'polypeptide(L)'
;LLAALIQMADGERCRIRLAAPTGKAAARLTASLGAALRELPLTDEQKKRIPDDASTLHRLLGAQPGSQRLRHHAGNPLHLDVLVVDEASMIDLPMMSRLIDALPPHGRVIFLGDRDQLASVEAGAVLGDICAFVGDGFTPERARQLSRLTESAIPAGSGTQAAALRDSLCLLQKSYRFGSDS
;
A
#
# COMPACT_ATOMS: atom_id res chain seq x y z
N LEU A 1 -10.68 0.67 0.23
CA LEU A 1 -9.62 0.89 1.19
C LEU A 1 -9.61 2.34 1.69
N LEU A 2 -9.35 3.36 0.84
CA LEU A 2 -9.25 4.77 1.24
C LEU A 2 -10.53 5.29 1.90
N ALA A 3 -11.70 4.97 1.36
CA ALA A 3 -12.99 5.33 1.94
C ALA A 3 -13.14 4.76 3.37
N ALA A 4 -12.78 3.50 3.56
CA ALA A 4 -12.82 2.86 4.88
C ALA A 4 -11.85 3.53 5.86
N LEU A 5 -10.62 3.85 5.42
CA LEU A 5 -9.65 4.55 6.26
C LEU A 5 -10.17 5.92 6.73
N ILE A 6 -10.83 6.67 5.84
CA ILE A 6 -11.40 7.99 6.18
C ILE A 6 -12.62 7.88 7.08
N GLN A 7 -13.45 6.86 6.90
CA GLN A 7 -14.60 6.61 7.75
C GLN A 7 -14.22 6.09 9.15
N MET A 8 -13.12 5.33 9.25
CA MET A 8 -12.61 4.81 10.53
C MET A 8 -11.76 5.81 11.31
N ALA A 9 -11.13 6.76 10.62
CA ALA A 9 -10.40 7.82 11.31
C ALA A 9 -11.41 8.72 12.02
N ASP A 10 -11.39 8.69 13.36
CA ASP A 10 -12.16 9.62 14.19
C ASP A 10 -11.79 11.07 13.81
N GLY A 11 -12.41 11.47 12.75
CA GLY A 11 -12.66 12.79 12.26
C GLY A 11 -11.50 13.52 11.64
N GLU A 12 -10.37 13.73 12.18
CA GLU A 12 -9.89 15.03 11.84
C GLU A 12 -8.60 15.16 11.03
N ARG A 13 -7.71 14.18 10.96
CA ARG A 13 -6.39 14.46 10.36
C ARG A 13 -5.61 13.26 9.84
N CYS A 14 -6.24 12.31 9.19
CA CYS A 14 -5.47 11.28 8.52
C CYS A 14 -4.84 11.85 7.23
N ARG A 15 -3.55 12.11 7.26
CA ARG A 15 -2.78 12.56 6.10
C ARG A 15 -2.40 11.37 5.25
N ILE A 16 -3.15 11.16 4.19
CA ILE A 16 -2.91 10.08 3.23
C ILE A 16 -2.03 10.59 2.10
N ARG A 17 -1.07 9.78 1.66
CA ARG A 17 -0.29 10.00 0.43
C ARG A 17 -0.36 8.77 -0.45
N LEU A 18 -0.32 9.02 -1.76
CA LEU A 18 -0.32 7.97 -2.78
C LEU A 18 0.96 8.06 -3.58
N ALA A 19 1.58 6.92 -3.83
CA ALA A 19 2.80 6.86 -4.61
C ALA A 19 2.87 5.62 -5.50
N ALA A 20 3.73 5.69 -6.51
CA ALA A 20 4.09 4.55 -7.35
C ALA A 20 5.57 4.64 -7.76
N PRO A 21 6.21 3.53 -8.17
CA PRO A 21 7.62 3.55 -8.57
C PRO A 21 7.89 4.41 -9.79
N THR A 22 6.97 4.46 -10.75
CA THR A 22 7.16 5.15 -12.04
C THR A 22 6.12 6.25 -12.25
N GLY A 23 6.46 7.23 -13.11
CA GLY A 23 5.52 8.31 -13.48
C GLY A 23 4.26 7.79 -14.19
N LYS A 24 4.38 6.75 -15.01
CA LYS A 24 3.25 6.13 -15.70
C LYS A 24 2.30 5.44 -14.69
N ALA A 25 2.83 4.74 -13.72
CA ALA A 25 2.03 4.10 -12.66
C ALA A 25 1.35 5.16 -11.78
N ALA A 26 2.06 6.22 -11.39
CA ALA A 26 1.48 7.33 -10.63
C ALA A 26 0.32 8.00 -11.39
N ALA A 27 0.48 8.27 -12.68
CA ALA A 27 -0.58 8.85 -13.50
C ALA A 27 -1.80 7.94 -13.62
N ARG A 28 -1.60 6.61 -13.78
CA ARG A 28 -2.70 5.63 -13.79
C ARG A 28 -3.43 5.58 -12.45
N LEU A 29 -2.69 5.61 -11.35
CA LEU A 29 -3.28 5.61 -10.00
C LEU A 29 -4.13 6.86 -9.79
N THR A 30 -3.64 8.05 -10.18
CA THR A 30 -4.38 9.31 -10.15
C THR A 30 -5.69 9.22 -10.95
N ALA A 31 -5.62 8.74 -12.19
CA ALA A 31 -6.79 8.62 -13.06
C ALA A 31 -7.84 7.65 -12.49
N SER A 32 -7.38 6.48 -12.01
CA SER A 32 -8.25 5.46 -11.39
C SER A 32 -8.92 5.97 -10.13
N LEU A 33 -8.19 6.72 -9.31
CA LEU A 33 -8.69 7.33 -8.10
C LEU A 33 -9.77 8.37 -8.41
N GLY A 34 -9.54 9.25 -9.37
CA GLY A 34 -10.52 10.26 -9.78
C GLY A 34 -11.82 9.65 -10.29
N ALA A 35 -11.76 8.50 -10.98
CA ALA A 35 -12.95 7.76 -11.39
C ALA A 35 -13.68 7.15 -10.18
N ALA A 36 -12.93 6.47 -9.30
CA ALA A 36 -13.50 5.82 -8.12
C ALA A 36 -14.14 6.81 -7.14
N LEU A 37 -13.56 7.99 -6.94
CA LEU A 37 -14.10 9.02 -6.05
C LEU A 37 -15.48 9.52 -6.44
N ARG A 38 -15.82 9.46 -7.74
CA ARG A 38 -17.16 9.85 -8.22
C ARG A 38 -18.25 8.85 -7.80
N GLU A 39 -17.87 7.59 -7.67
CA GLU A 39 -18.82 6.48 -7.38
C GLU A 39 -18.90 6.13 -5.89
N LEU A 40 -17.92 6.56 -5.08
CA LEU A 40 -17.89 6.24 -3.67
C LEU A 40 -18.96 7.02 -2.89
N PRO A 41 -19.69 6.36 -1.96
CA PRO A 41 -20.68 6.99 -1.09
C PRO A 41 -20.02 7.79 0.03
N LEU A 42 -19.28 8.83 -0.33
CA LEU A 42 -18.58 9.73 0.57
C LEU A 42 -19.16 11.14 0.46
N THR A 43 -19.17 11.87 1.56
CA THR A 43 -19.50 13.29 1.54
C THR A 43 -18.40 14.08 0.81
N ASP A 44 -18.72 15.28 0.33
CA ASP A 44 -17.75 16.14 -0.35
C ASP A 44 -16.57 16.50 0.56
N GLU A 45 -16.80 16.65 1.87
CA GLU A 45 -15.75 16.89 2.84
C GLU A 45 -14.82 15.67 3.01
N GLN A 46 -15.38 14.47 3.01
CA GLN A 46 -14.61 13.23 3.05
C GLN A 46 -13.79 13.04 1.76
N LYS A 47 -14.37 13.36 0.61
CA LYS A 47 -13.66 13.30 -0.68
C LYS A 47 -12.46 14.25 -0.72
N LYS A 48 -12.58 15.44 -0.16
CA LYS A 48 -11.47 16.42 -0.07
C LYS A 48 -10.28 15.94 0.77
N ARG A 49 -10.47 14.94 1.61
CA ARG A 49 -9.39 14.35 2.43
C ARG A 49 -8.59 13.29 1.69
N ILE A 50 -9.14 12.76 0.61
CA ILE A 50 -8.42 11.82 -0.25
C ILE A 50 -7.53 12.65 -1.17
N PRO A 51 -6.22 12.32 -1.28
CA PRO A 51 -5.36 13.01 -2.22
C PRO A 51 -5.90 12.85 -3.63
N ASP A 52 -5.87 13.91 -4.39
CA ASP A 52 -6.33 13.95 -5.79
C ASP A 52 -5.24 13.52 -6.78
N ASP A 53 -4.01 13.43 -6.31
CA ASP A 53 -2.86 13.00 -7.12
C ASP A 53 -2.01 11.94 -6.43
N ALA A 54 -1.29 11.18 -7.23
CA ALA A 54 -0.24 10.27 -6.81
C ALA A 54 1.11 10.75 -7.35
N SER A 55 2.16 10.59 -6.55
CA SER A 55 3.51 10.98 -6.94
C SER A 55 4.39 9.75 -7.19
N THR A 56 5.54 9.93 -7.84
CA THR A 56 6.56 8.89 -7.83
C THR A 56 7.25 8.82 -6.47
N LEU A 57 7.76 7.63 -6.09
CA LEU A 57 8.54 7.48 -4.86
C LEU A 57 9.71 8.44 -4.78
N HIS A 58 10.44 8.64 -5.88
CA HIS A 58 11.53 9.61 -5.94
C HIS A 58 11.06 11.04 -5.61
N ARG A 59 9.94 11.46 -6.18
CA ARG A 59 9.36 12.77 -5.91
C ARG A 59 8.86 12.89 -4.47
N LEU A 60 8.20 11.86 -3.97
CA LEU A 60 7.72 11.80 -2.59
C LEU A 60 8.87 11.94 -1.59
N LEU A 61 9.98 11.23 -1.83
CA LEU A 61 11.18 11.28 -0.99
C LEU A 61 12.03 12.54 -1.20
N GLY A 62 11.63 13.42 -2.14
CA GLY A 62 12.29 14.68 -2.40
C GLY A 62 13.64 14.52 -3.09
N ALA A 63 13.72 13.66 -4.11
CA ALA A 63 14.90 13.55 -4.96
C ALA A 63 15.22 14.89 -5.64
N GLN A 64 16.48 15.26 -5.63
CA GLN A 64 16.98 16.49 -6.23
C GLN A 64 17.80 16.19 -7.50
N PRO A 65 17.63 16.95 -8.58
CA PRO A 65 18.45 16.83 -9.76
C PRO A 65 19.95 16.97 -9.41
N GLY A 66 20.77 16.06 -9.91
CA GLY A 66 22.22 16.08 -9.68
C GLY A 66 22.68 15.63 -8.29
N SER A 67 21.78 15.15 -7.43
CA SER A 67 22.11 14.63 -6.11
C SER A 67 21.56 13.22 -5.91
N GLN A 68 22.34 12.36 -5.27
CA GLN A 68 21.85 11.06 -4.80
C GLN A 68 21.13 11.15 -3.43
N ARG A 69 21.12 12.33 -2.82
CA ARG A 69 20.49 12.55 -1.51
C ARG A 69 19.00 12.79 -1.68
N LEU A 70 18.25 12.14 -0.83
CA LEU A 70 16.82 12.37 -0.69
C LEU A 70 16.57 13.36 0.46
N ARG A 71 15.55 14.20 0.31
CA ARG A 71 15.15 15.16 1.34
C ARG A 71 14.59 14.47 2.57
N HIS A 72 13.79 13.40 2.37
CA HIS A 72 13.18 12.64 3.44
C HIS A 72 13.98 11.37 3.73
N HIS A 73 14.27 11.16 5.01
CA HIS A 73 15.07 10.08 5.56
C HIS A 73 14.79 9.97 7.07
N ALA A 74 15.41 9.05 7.79
CA ALA A 74 15.19 8.84 9.24
C ALA A 74 15.27 10.13 10.09
N GLY A 75 16.20 11.05 9.76
CA GLY A 75 16.34 12.33 10.45
C GLY A 75 15.38 13.44 9.98
N ASN A 76 14.65 13.22 8.89
CA ASN A 76 13.65 14.15 8.35
C ASN A 76 12.52 13.34 7.70
N PRO A 77 11.66 12.69 8.50
CA PRO A 77 10.66 11.77 7.99
C PRO A 77 9.57 12.48 7.17
N LEU A 78 8.81 11.70 6.44
CA LEU A 78 7.63 12.15 5.72
C LEU A 78 6.54 12.62 6.68
N HIS A 79 5.82 13.66 6.28
CA HIS A 79 4.66 14.16 7.03
C HIS A 79 3.38 13.51 6.54
N LEU A 80 3.13 12.28 7.00
CA LEU A 80 1.95 11.48 6.64
C LEU A 80 1.57 10.53 7.77
N ASP A 81 0.35 10.03 7.73
CA ASP A 81 -0.16 9.01 8.63
C ASP A 81 -0.35 7.68 7.89
N VAL A 82 -0.71 7.75 6.60
CA VAL A 82 -0.87 6.57 5.74
C VAL A 82 -0.22 6.84 4.37
N LEU A 83 0.60 5.91 3.93
CA LEU A 83 1.14 5.86 2.57
C LEU A 83 0.59 4.63 1.84
N VAL A 84 0.00 4.83 0.68
CA VAL A 84 -0.36 3.75 -0.23
C VAL A 84 0.58 3.77 -1.42
N VAL A 85 1.23 2.65 -1.67
CA VAL A 85 2.17 2.49 -2.79
C VAL A 85 1.62 1.43 -3.74
N ASP A 86 1.31 1.85 -4.96
CA ASP A 86 0.86 0.94 -6.03
C ASP A 86 2.04 0.45 -6.88
N GLU A 87 1.87 -0.67 -7.55
CA GLU A 87 2.90 -1.34 -8.37
C GLU A 87 4.19 -1.62 -7.57
N ALA A 88 4.04 -2.00 -6.29
CA ALA A 88 5.16 -2.17 -5.38
C ALA A 88 6.13 -3.31 -5.77
N SER A 89 5.71 -4.23 -6.63
CA SER A 89 6.58 -5.26 -7.23
C SER A 89 7.74 -4.70 -8.05
N MET A 90 7.65 -3.42 -8.48
CA MET A 90 8.70 -2.73 -9.22
C MET A 90 9.71 -1.99 -8.33
N ILE A 91 9.59 -2.05 -7.02
CA ILE A 91 10.49 -1.34 -6.09
C ILE A 91 11.71 -2.20 -5.83
N ASP A 92 12.89 -1.64 -6.05
CA ASP A 92 14.15 -2.29 -5.70
C ASP A 92 14.44 -2.21 -4.19
N LEU A 93 15.35 -3.05 -3.71
CA LEU A 93 15.71 -3.08 -2.29
C LEU A 93 16.27 -1.75 -1.77
N PRO A 94 17.16 -1.04 -2.49
CA PRO A 94 17.63 0.27 -2.06
C PRO A 94 16.52 1.30 -1.90
N MET A 95 15.55 1.34 -2.82
CA MET A 95 14.41 2.27 -2.74
C MET A 95 13.47 1.88 -1.61
N MET A 96 13.21 0.59 -1.42
CA MET A 96 12.40 0.09 -0.30
C MET A 96 13.00 0.48 1.03
N SER A 97 14.32 0.28 1.22
CA SER A 97 15.02 0.69 2.44
C SER A 97 14.90 2.19 2.70
N ARG A 98 15.15 3.02 1.68
CA ARG A 98 15.03 4.48 1.80
C ARG A 98 13.61 4.93 2.13
N LEU A 99 12.61 4.24 1.58
CA LEU A 99 11.20 4.51 1.85
C LEU A 99 10.87 4.21 3.32
N ILE A 100 11.26 3.04 3.80
CA ILE A 100 11.03 2.64 5.20
C ILE A 100 11.73 3.59 6.17
N ASP A 101 12.98 3.96 5.90
CA ASP A 101 13.73 4.93 6.72
C ASP A 101 13.06 6.32 6.77
N ALA A 102 12.35 6.70 5.72
CA ALA A 102 11.66 7.98 5.64
C ALA A 102 10.25 7.97 6.27
N LEU A 103 9.72 6.82 6.67
CA LEU A 103 8.41 6.76 7.31
C LEU A 103 8.48 7.33 8.74
N PRO A 104 7.47 8.13 9.16
CA PRO A 104 7.39 8.53 10.54
C PRO A 104 7.06 7.34 11.45
N PRO A 105 7.42 7.36 12.75
CA PRO A 105 7.21 6.23 13.67
C PRO A 105 5.77 5.74 13.78
N HIS A 106 4.80 6.63 13.59
CA HIS A 106 3.37 6.33 13.60
C HIS A 106 2.78 6.06 12.19
N GLY A 107 3.61 6.24 11.17
CA GLY A 107 3.20 6.08 9.78
C GLY A 107 2.86 4.63 9.44
N ARG A 108 1.84 4.45 8.63
CA ARG A 108 1.45 3.14 8.07
C ARG A 108 1.71 3.13 6.59
N VAL A 109 2.25 2.04 6.08
CA VAL A 109 2.41 1.84 4.64
C VAL A 109 1.58 0.65 4.17
N ILE A 110 0.95 0.81 3.02
CA ILE A 110 0.16 -0.22 2.37
C ILE A 110 0.75 -0.41 0.98
N PHE A 111 1.39 -1.54 0.76
CA PHE A 111 1.92 -1.92 -0.54
C PHE A 111 0.87 -2.68 -1.33
N LEU A 112 0.59 -2.24 -2.54
CA LEU A 112 -0.24 -2.91 -3.53
C LEU A 112 0.66 -3.34 -4.68
N GLY A 113 0.51 -4.57 -5.13
CA GLY A 113 1.33 -5.08 -6.23
C GLY A 113 0.96 -6.49 -6.59
N ASP A 114 1.48 -6.93 -7.70
CA ASP A 114 1.31 -8.28 -8.21
C ASP A 114 2.61 -9.05 -7.99
N ARG A 115 2.57 -10.06 -7.14
CA ARG A 115 3.74 -10.88 -6.80
C ARG A 115 4.24 -11.71 -7.98
N ASP A 116 3.36 -11.99 -8.94
CA ASP A 116 3.65 -12.84 -10.11
C ASP A 116 4.12 -12.00 -11.32
N GLN A 117 4.04 -10.65 -11.22
CA GLN A 117 4.70 -9.79 -12.20
C GLN A 117 6.20 -9.92 -12.10
N LEU A 118 6.83 -10.09 -13.26
CA LEU A 118 8.29 -10.13 -13.36
C LEU A 118 8.88 -8.87 -12.73
N ALA A 119 9.52 -9.05 -11.59
CA ALA A 119 10.41 -8.04 -11.07
C ALA A 119 11.42 -7.69 -12.17
N SER A 120 11.68 -6.42 -12.42
CA SER A 120 12.81 -6.05 -13.28
C SER A 120 14.05 -6.75 -12.73
N VAL A 121 14.91 -7.26 -13.61
CA VAL A 121 16.08 -8.11 -13.28
C VAL A 121 17.00 -7.49 -12.21
N GLU A 122 16.90 -6.18 -12.01
CA GLU A 122 17.68 -5.42 -11.02
C GLU A 122 16.91 -5.10 -9.72
N ALA A 123 15.56 -5.22 -9.70
CA ALA A 123 14.76 -4.75 -8.56
C ALA A 123 14.81 -5.66 -7.34
N GLY A 124 15.32 -6.88 -7.46
CA GLY A 124 15.20 -7.86 -6.38
C GLY A 124 13.72 -8.13 -6.04
N ALA A 125 13.37 -9.32 -5.68
CA ALA A 125 11.97 -9.70 -5.42
C ALA A 125 11.48 -9.28 -4.03
N VAL A 126 11.76 -8.04 -3.58
CA VAL A 126 11.45 -7.62 -2.19
C VAL A 126 10.00 -7.86 -1.83
N LEU A 127 9.07 -7.45 -2.70
CA LEU A 127 7.65 -7.72 -2.45
C LEU A 127 7.35 -9.22 -2.53
N GLY A 128 7.99 -9.94 -3.43
CA GLY A 128 7.88 -11.39 -3.56
C GLY A 128 8.33 -12.12 -2.29
N ASP A 129 9.48 -11.72 -1.74
CA ASP A 129 10.02 -12.27 -0.50
C ASP A 129 9.08 -12.00 0.69
N ILE A 130 8.52 -10.78 0.77
CA ILE A 130 7.51 -10.44 1.77
C ILE A 130 6.26 -11.30 1.57
N CYS A 131 5.78 -11.45 0.34
CA CYS A 131 4.59 -12.22 0.01
C CYS A 131 4.78 -13.74 0.17
N ALA A 132 5.99 -14.25 0.31
CA ALA A 132 6.23 -15.67 0.57
C ALA A 132 5.51 -16.16 1.84
N PHE A 133 5.33 -15.29 2.83
CA PHE A 133 4.62 -15.61 4.08
C PHE A 133 3.09 -15.66 3.95
N VAL A 134 2.53 -15.32 2.80
CA VAL A 134 1.06 -15.44 2.58
C VAL A 134 0.58 -16.88 2.73
N GLY A 135 1.40 -17.85 2.30
CA GLY A 135 1.08 -19.28 2.42
C GLY A 135 0.93 -19.78 3.85
N ASP A 136 1.54 -19.09 4.82
CA ASP A 136 1.46 -19.43 6.24
C ASP A 136 0.09 -19.08 6.85
N GLY A 137 -0.72 -18.28 6.17
CA GLY A 137 -2.04 -17.82 6.62
C GLY A 137 -1.98 -16.95 7.88
N PHE A 138 -3.11 -16.43 8.31
CA PHE A 138 -3.21 -15.57 9.49
C PHE A 138 -2.99 -16.34 10.78
N THR A 139 -2.51 -15.64 11.83
CA THR A 139 -2.55 -16.20 13.19
C THR A 139 -3.99 -16.47 13.62
N PRO A 140 -4.23 -17.39 14.57
CA PRO A 140 -5.58 -17.67 15.07
C PRO A 140 -6.30 -16.43 15.62
N GLU A 141 -5.54 -15.52 16.22
CA GLU A 141 -6.07 -14.26 16.74
C GLU A 141 -6.50 -13.34 15.60
N ARG A 142 -5.63 -13.16 14.60
CA ARG A 142 -5.92 -12.31 13.44
C ARG A 142 -7.09 -12.86 12.60
N ALA A 143 -7.12 -14.17 12.39
CA ALA A 143 -8.21 -14.83 11.68
C ALA A 143 -9.56 -14.59 12.37
N ARG A 144 -9.63 -14.72 13.69
CA ARG A 144 -10.85 -14.41 14.47
C ARG A 144 -11.27 -12.95 14.37
N GLN A 145 -10.30 -12.03 14.45
CA GLN A 145 -10.56 -10.59 14.30
C GLN A 145 -11.13 -10.27 12.91
N LEU A 146 -10.49 -10.77 11.86
CA LEU A 146 -10.95 -10.56 10.48
C LEU A 146 -12.32 -11.19 10.24
N SER A 147 -12.58 -12.40 10.75
CA SER A 147 -13.87 -13.05 10.61
C SER A 147 -15.01 -12.24 11.21
N ARG A 148 -14.77 -11.58 12.35
CA ARG A 148 -15.75 -10.67 12.96
C ARG A 148 -15.98 -9.41 12.13
N LEU A 149 -14.92 -8.83 11.56
CA LEU A 149 -14.99 -7.58 10.80
C LEU A 149 -15.62 -7.77 9.42
N THR A 150 -15.41 -8.93 8.81
CA THR A 150 -15.87 -9.22 7.43
C THR A 150 -17.13 -10.05 7.39
N GLU A 151 -17.64 -10.51 8.55
CA GLU A 151 -18.76 -11.46 8.66
C GLU A 151 -18.56 -12.74 7.82
N SER A 152 -17.31 -13.08 7.56
CA SER A 152 -16.89 -14.22 6.74
C SER A 152 -15.95 -15.12 7.51
N ALA A 153 -16.08 -16.43 7.34
CA ALA A 153 -15.18 -17.40 7.97
C ALA A 153 -13.78 -17.30 7.36
N ILE A 154 -12.83 -16.80 8.12
CA ILE A 154 -11.41 -16.74 7.72
C ILE A 154 -10.65 -17.79 8.52
N PRO A 155 -10.08 -18.81 7.86
CA PRO A 155 -9.34 -19.86 8.54
C PRO A 155 -8.02 -19.32 9.09
N ALA A 156 -7.61 -19.85 10.24
CA ALA A 156 -6.26 -19.65 10.74
C ALA A 156 -5.27 -20.48 9.93
N GLY A 157 -4.10 -19.93 9.69
CA GLY A 157 -3.00 -20.65 9.06
C GLY A 157 -2.22 -21.51 10.06
N SER A 158 -1.43 -22.43 9.54
CA SER A 158 -0.59 -23.35 10.31
C SER A 158 0.85 -22.85 10.51
N GLY A 159 1.24 -21.76 9.87
CA GLY A 159 2.59 -21.21 9.97
C GLY A 159 2.93 -20.75 11.38
N THR A 160 4.19 -20.92 11.78
CA THR A 160 4.68 -20.54 13.11
C THR A 160 5.62 -19.36 13.09
N GLN A 161 6.09 -18.97 11.90
CA GLN A 161 7.08 -17.91 11.72
C GLN A 161 6.44 -16.56 11.37
N ALA A 162 7.18 -15.49 11.60
CA ALA A 162 6.86 -14.13 11.16
C ALA A 162 5.41 -13.69 11.40
N ALA A 163 4.84 -13.99 12.57
CA ALA A 163 3.43 -13.74 12.90
C ALA A 163 2.96 -12.31 12.55
N ALA A 164 3.74 -11.29 12.92
CA ALA A 164 3.40 -9.89 12.64
C ALA A 164 3.35 -9.58 11.14
N LEU A 165 4.26 -10.18 10.34
CA LEU A 165 4.32 -9.95 8.90
C LEU A 165 3.16 -10.65 8.19
N ARG A 166 2.94 -11.95 8.44
CA ARG A 166 1.85 -12.71 7.81
C ARG A 166 0.46 -12.18 8.15
N ASP A 167 0.28 -11.63 9.35
CA ASP A 167 -0.97 -10.99 9.77
C ASP A 167 -1.23 -9.65 9.04
N SER A 168 -0.20 -9.12 8.37
CA SER A 168 -0.27 -7.90 7.56
C SER A 168 -0.39 -8.16 6.06
N LEU A 169 -0.42 -9.43 5.62
CA LEU A 169 -0.49 -9.81 4.21
C LEU A 169 -1.91 -10.22 3.82
N CYS A 170 -2.35 -9.78 2.65
CA CYS A 170 -3.63 -10.18 2.07
C CYS A 170 -3.47 -10.49 0.58
N LEU A 171 -3.83 -11.69 0.17
CA LEU A 171 -3.86 -12.09 -1.23
C LEU A 171 -5.27 -11.95 -1.78
N LEU A 172 -5.44 -11.03 -2.75
CA LEU A 172 -6.69 -10.86 -3.48
C LEU A 172 -6.76 -11.90 -4.61
N GLN A 173 -7.78 -12.76 -4.60
CA GLN A 173 -7.92 -13.87 -5.56
C GLN A 173 -9.02 -13.63 -6.59
N LYS A 174 -10.01 -12.78 -6.29
CA LYS A 174 -11.15 -12.55 -7.18
C LYS A 174 -10.89 -11.36 -8.09
N SER A 175 -10.88 -11.60 -9.41
CA SER A 175 -10.82 -10.54 -10.41
C SER A 175 -12.23 -10.08 -10.76
N TYR A 176 -12.42 -8.76 -10.83
CA TYR A 176 -13.65 -8.12 -11.31
C TYR A 176 -13.43 -7.40 -12.66
N ARG A 177 -12.19 -7.43 -13.21
CA ARG A 177 -11.86 -6.79 -14.50
C ARG A 177 -12.28 -7.63 -15.69
N PHE A 178 -12.27 -8.95 -15.53
CA PHE A 178 -12.63 -9.88 -16.59
C PHE A 178 -13.88 -10.59 -16.12
N GLY A 179 -15.02 -10.31 -16.79
CA GLY A 179 -16.21 -11.12 -16.65
C GLY A 179 -15.93 -12.55 -17.07
N SER A 180 -16.74 -13.49 -16.58
CA SER A 180 -16.61 -14.94 -16.88
C SER A 180 -16.71 -15.31 -18.36
N ASP A 181 -16.79 -14.34 -19.27
CA ASP A 181 -17.03 -14.50 -20.71
C ASP A 181 -15.89 -13.93 -21.58
N SER A 182 -14.64 -13.99 -21.12
CA SER A 182 -13.45 -13.63 -21.92
C SER A 182 -12.59 -14.85 -22.18
#